data_9b7b15c06e2e558495099c3b45fa0e21
#
_entry.id   9b7b15c06e2e558495099c3b45fa0e21
#
_cell.length_a   1.000
_cell.length_b   1.000
_cell.length_c   1.000
_cell.angle_alpha   90.00
_cell.angle_beta   90.00
_cell.angle_gamma   90.00
#
_symmetry.space_group_name_H-M   'P 1'
#
loop_
_entity.id
_entity.type
_entity.pdbx_description
1 polymer ?
#
loop_
_entity_poly.entity_id
_entity_poly.type
_entity_poly.pdbx_seq_one_letter_code
_entity_poly.pdbx_strand_id
1 'polypeptide(L)'
;MTQLYNPRKACTLYIENQILISNILVLVYRNLIAATDKVFLIWRVAFPAVYIFVVGYAYSALIGDRGIVVGSLSITYTSFIAAGMIGFNVMNASGIAGSIIWNDRRNGMFQQLLVMPFSRIQYVISSLVATILVGLASAALVILIGLPAMFQDISLTMGSLSYTFCAVVLGSIFFGSFTIILSTKIKTSEAHNVINTSLFLFFAFVSSAFYPTQGLPESLSIASYFNPLTYVVNITREGIFSQVDEFTNIEIFILILFSSSAFIIATRSIAKMHV
;
A
#
# COMPACT_ATOMS: atom_id res chain seq x y z
N MET A 1 -17.75 -45.95 -7.77
CA MET A 1 -17.05 -45.50 -6.56
C MET A 1 -17.69 -44.21 -6.11
N THR A 2 -18.69 -44.28 -5.27
CA THR A 2 -19.44 -43.16 -4.70
C THR A 2 -18.67 -42.69 -3.46
N GLN A 3 -18.00 -41.54 -3.54
CA GLN A 3 -17.49 -40.88 -2.34
C GLN A 3 -18.70 -40.46 -1.48
N LEU A 4 -18.83 -41.08 -0.34
CA LEU A 4 -19.86 -40.81 0.67
C LEU A 4 -19.76 -39.34 1.10
N TYR A 5 -20.71 -38.54 0.63
CA TYR A 5 -20.98 -37.18 1.13
C TYR A 5 -21.34 -37.32 2.62
N ASN A 6 -20.43 -36.86 3.48
CA ASN A 6 -20.66 -36.86 4.93
C ASN A 6 -21.21 -35.49 5.36
N PRO A 7 -22.54 -35.36 5.56
CA PRO A 7 -23.20 -34.09 5.88
C PRO A 7 -22.70 -33.45 7.20
N ARG A 8 -22.23 -34.28 8.15
CA ARG A 8 -21.67 -33.77 9.42
C ARG A 8 -20.34 -33.05 9.21
N LYS A 9 -19.46 -33.53 8.32
CA LYS A 9 -18.19 -32.83 7.97
C LYS A 9 -18.46 -31.52 7.22
N ALA A 10 -19.46 -31.50 6.35
CA ALA A 10 -19.82 -30.27 5.63
C ALA A 10 -20.43 -29.23 6.59
N CYS A 11 -21.23 -29.62 7.57
CA CYS A 11 -21.81 -28.72 8.56
C CYS A 11 -20.73 -28.17 9.52
N THR A 12 -19.79 -29.00 9.99
CA THR A 12 -18.65 -28.53 10.84
C THR A 12 -17.76 -27.56 10.10
N LEU A 13 -17.39 -27.85 8.85
CA LEU A 13 -16.58 -26.94 8.02
C LEU A 13 -17.30 -25.62 7.73
N TYR A 14 -18.63 -25.64 7.56
CA TYR A 14 -19.43 -24.44 7.36
C TYR A 14 -19.44 -23.56 8.61
N ILE A 15 -19.64 -24.16 9.80
CA ILE A 15 -19.64 -23.44 11.09
C ILE A 15 -18.22 -22.89 11.38
N GLU A 16 -17.16 -23.67 11.18
CA GLU A 16 -15.79 -23.22 11.36
C GLU A 16 -15.45 -22.05 10.43
N ASN A 17 -15.88 -22.09 9.16
CA ASN A 17 -15.66 -20.98 8.22
C ASN A 17 -16.45 -19.72 8.61
N GLN A 18 -17.69 -19.86 9.09
CA GLN A 18 -18.49 -18.72 9.57
C GLN A 18 -17.84 -18.05 10.79
N ILE A 19 -17.35 -18.85 11.75
CA ILE A 19 -16.63 -18.33 12.93
C ILE A 19 -15.33 -17.65 12.49
N LEU A 20 -14.62 -18.23 11.53
CA LEU A 20 -13.35 -17.70 11.02
C LEU A 20 -13.51 -16.33 10.35
N ILE A 21 -14.53 -16.18 9.49
CA ILE A 21 -14.86 -14.92 8.82
C ILE A 21 -15.33 -13.87 9.83
N SER A 22 -16.21 -14.25 10.77
CA SER A 22 -16.70 -13.36 11.82
C SER A 22 -15.55 -12.80 12.65
N ASN A 23 -14.59 -13.65 13.03
CA ASN A 23 -13.41 -13.25 13.80
C ASN A 23 -12.52 -12.26 13.04
N ILE A 24 -12.27 -12.49 11.74
CA ILE A 24 -11.48 -11.57 10.91
C ILE A 24 -12.18 -10.22 10.79
N LEU A 25 -13.50 -10.21 10.54
CA LEU A 25 -14.27 -8.97 10.40
C LEU A 25 -14.25 -8.11 11.67
N VAL A 26 -14.39 -8.73 12.84
CA VAL A 26 -14.30 -8.04 14.13
C VAL A 26 -12.93 -7.41 14.33
N LEU A 27 -11.84 -8.13 14.00
CA LEU A 27 -10.49 -7.59 14.08
C LEU A 27 -10.25 -6.48 13.05
N VAL A 28 -10.77 -6.62 11.82
CA VAL A 28 -10.70 -5.56 10.79
C VAL A 28 -11.40 -4.30 11.26
N TYR A 29 -12.62 -4.41 11.80
CA TYR A 29 -13.38 -3.28 12.33
C TYR A 29 -12.61 -2.56 13.45
N ARG A 30 -12.06 -3.33 14.42
CA ARG A 30 -11.20 -2.78 15.48
C ARG A 30 -10.00 -2.01 14.90
N ASN A 31 -9.32 -2.61 13.94
CA ASN A 31 -8.14 -2.03 13.31
C ASN A 31 -8.47 -0.76 12.52
N LEU A 32 -9.62 -0.70 11.86
CA LEU A 32 -10.10 0.50 11.17
C LEU A 32 -10.39 1.64 12.15
N ILE A 33 -11.03 1.36 13.28
CA ILE A 33 -11.27 2.37 14.33
C ILE A 33 -9.94 2.90 14.88
N ALA A 34 -9.00 1.99 15.16
CA ALA A 34 -7.68 2.38 15.66
C ALA A 34 -6.86 3.21 14.64
N ALA A 35 -7.16 3.05 13.34
CA ALA A 35 -6.54 3.79 12.25
C ALA A 35 -7.14 5.19 12.01
N THR A 36 -8.28 5.51 12.64
CA THR A 36 -9.08 6.71 12.36
C THR A 36 -8.73 7.85 13.33
N ASP A 37 -7.45 8.26 13.36
CA ASP A 37 -7.05 9.50 14.04
C ASP A 37 -7.32 10.71 13.13
N LYS A 38 -8.05 11.73 13.67
CA LYS A 38 -8.44 12.94 12.93
C LYS A 38 -7.22 13.71 12.40
N VAL A 39 -6.18 13.85 13.19
CA VAL A 39 -4.95 14.56 12.78
C VAL A 39 -4.27 13.81 11.63
N PHE A 40 -4.22 12.50 11.71
CA PHE A 40 -3.65 11.65 10.67
C PHE A 40 -4.45 11.70 9.35
N LEU A 41 -5.78 11.77 9.43
CA LEU A 41 -6.64 11.95 8.24
C LEU A 41 -6.40 13.30 7.57
N ILE A 42 -6.24 14.39 8.34
CA ILE A 42 -5.92 15.71 7.79
C ILE A 42 -4.60 15.68 7.03
N TRP A 43 -3.55 15.08 7.59
CA TRP A 43 -2.25 14.97 6.93
C TRP A 43 -2.28 14.13 5.66
N ARG A 44 -3.12 13.11 5.58
CA ARG A 44 -3.32 12.29 4.37
C ARG A 44 -3.90 13.05 3.20
N VAL A 45 -4.65 14.11 3.47
CA VAL A 45 -5.23 15.01 2.48
C VAL A 45 -4.29 16.20 2.21
N ALA A 46 -3.79 16.83 3.26
CA ALA A 46 -3.00 18.06 3.16
C ALA A 46 -1.65 17.82 2.46
N PHE A 47 -0.95 16.73 2.78
CA PHE A 47 0.36 16.46 2.23
C PHE A 47 0.32 16.23 0.70
N PRO A 48 -0.52 15.35 0.13
CA PRO A 48 -0.68 15.23 -1.31
C PRO A 48 -1.15 16.51 -1.98
N ALA A 49 -2.09 17.25 -1.36
CA ALA A 49 -2.59 18.50 -1.91
C ALA A 49 -1.45 19.53 -2.07
N VAL A 50 -0.63 19.72 -1.03
CA VAL A 50 0.52 20.62 -1.09
C VAL A 50 1.50 20.18 -2.17
N TYR A 51 1.82 18.89 -2.27
CA TYR A 51 2.74 18.38 -3.29
C TYR A 51 2.19 18.58 -4.71
N ILE A 52 0.93 18.28 -4.94
CA ILE A 52 0.32 18.42 -6.27
C ILE A 52 0.22 19.90 -6.66
N PHE A 53 -0.34 20.74 -5.80
CA PHE A 53 -0.63 22.12 -6.14
C PHE A 53 0.55 23.07 -5.97
N VAL A 54 1.42 22.88 -5.00
CA VAL A 54 2.58 23.77 -4.81
C VAL A 54 3.77 23.26 -5.61
N VAL A 55 4.22 22.04 -5.35
CA VAL A 55 5.41 21.49 -6.02
C VAL A 55 5.12 21.18 -7.48
N GLY A 56 3.95 20.58 -7.79
CA GLY A 56 3.56 20.25 -9.16
C GLY A 56 3.48 21.47 -10.06
N TYR A 57 2.80 22.53 -9.66
CA TYR A 57 2.72 23.76 -10.46
C TYR A 57 4.06 24.52 -10.53
N ALA A 58 4.83 24.58 -9.44
CA ALA A 58 6.13 25.23 -9.44
C ALA A 58 7.09 24.57 -10.44
N TYR A 59 7.18 23.25 -10.44
CA TYR A 59 8.04 22.54 -11.40
C TYR A 59 7.47 22.52 -12.81
N SER A 60 6.14 22.48 -12.97
CA SER A 60 5.51 22.60 -14.29
C SER A 60 5.87 23.95 -14.95
N ALA A 61 5.89 25.03 -14.17
CA ALA A 61 6.32 26.35 -14.66
C ALA A 61 7.82 26.40 -15.05
N LEU A 62 8.68 25.62 -14.40
CA LEU A 62 10.10 25.53 -14.71
C LEU A 62 10.38 24.67 -15.95
N ILE A 63 9.65 23.55 -16.12
CA ILE A 63 9.81 22.62 -17.24
C ILE A 63 9.19 23.20 -18.52
N GLY A 64 8.17 24.05 -18.39
CA GLY A 64 7.42 24.62 -19.49
C GLY A 64 6.61 23.56 -20.28
N ASP A 65 6.32 23.82 -21.55
CA ASP A 65 5.44 22.99 -22.39
C ASP A 65 6.07 21.64 -22.84
N ARG A 66 7.28 21.32 -22.41
CA ARG A 66 7.96 20.08 -22.86
C ARG A 66 7.31 18.80 -22.35
N GLY A 67 6.54 18.87 -21.26
CA GLY A 67 5.89 17.72 -20.67
C GLY A 67 6.85 16.61 -20.21
N ILE A 68 6.31 15.58 -19.59
CA ILE A 68 7.02 14.33 -19.24
C ILE A 68 6.40 13.19 -20.03
N VAL A 69 7.24 12.38 -20.67
CA VAL A 69 6.79 11.24 -21.47
C VAL A 69 6.48 10.06 -20.53
N VAL A 70 5.24 9.56 -20.62
CA VAL A 70 4.78 8.33 -19.95
C VAL A 70 4.17 7.43 -21.02
N GLY A 71 4.82 6.31 -21.29
CA GLY A 71 4.44 5.48 -22.44
C GLY A 71 4.53 6.26 -23.76
N SER A 72 3.40 6.41 -24.44
CA SER A 72 3.28 7.18 -25.68
C SER A 72 2.73 8.62 -25.49
N LEU A 73 2.36 8.98 -24.24
CA LEU A 73 1.78 10.29 -23.94
C LEU A 73 2.81 11.24 -23.33
N SER A 74 2.72 12.53 -23.73
CA SER A 74 3.38 13.62 -23.03
C SER A 74 2.38 14.27 -22.08
N ILE A 75 2.63 14.15 -20.79
CA ILE A 75 1.76 14.65 -19.72
C ILE A 75 2.43 15.83 -18.99
N THR A 76 1.63 16.64 -18.32
CA THR A 76 2.15 17.73 -17.49
C THR A 76 2.87 17.19 -16.26
N TYR A 77 3.88 17.92 -15.76
CA TYR A 77 4.58 17.50 -14.53
C TYR A 77 3.61 17.41 -13.33
N THR A 78 2.59 18.28 -13.31
CA THR A 78 1.56 18.26 -12.26
C THR A 78 0.77 16.94 -12.27
N SER A 79 0.40 16.44 -13.44
CA SER A 79 -0.27 15.14 -13.63
C SER A 79 0.66 13.98 -13.23
N PHE A 80 1.92 14.08 -13.61
CA PHE A 80 2.95 13.09 -13.27
C PHE A 80 3.10 12.93 -11.75
N ILE A 81 3.23 14.05 -11.02
CA ILE A 81 3.32 14.04 -9.55
C ILE A 81 2.02 13.56 -8.91
N ALA A 82 0.86 14.00 -9.41
CA ALA A 82 -0.41 13.62 -8.84
C ALA A 82 -0.61 12.09 -8.85
N ALA A 83 -0.29 11.43 -9.96
CA ALA A 83 -0.31 9.97 -10.04
C ALA A 83 0.75 9.33 -9.13
N GLY A 84 1.96 9.89 -9.03
CA GLY A 84 3.02 9.43 -8.11
C GLY A 84 2.61 9.53 -6.64
N MET A 85 1.87 10.58 -6.27
CA MET A 85 1.37 10.79 -4.91
C MET A 85 0.34 9.73 -4.48
N ILE A 86 -0.35 9.06 -5.40
CA ILE A 86 -1.23 7.95 -5.06
C ILE A 86 -0.41 6.80 -4.49
N GLY A 87 0.63 6.34 -5.18
CA GLY A 87 1.51 5.28 -4.70
C GLY A 87 2.21 5.65 -3.39
N PHE A 88 2.72 6.87 -3.28
CA PHE A 88 3.32 7.38 -2.05
C PHE A 88 2.33 7.37 -0.87
N ASN A 89 1.07 7.79 -1.10
CA ASN A 89 0.07 7.81 -0.05
C ASN A 89 -0.37 6.39 0.37
N VAL A 90 -0.42 5.45 -0.57
CA VAL A 90 -0.64 4.02 -0.28
C VAL A 90 0.46 3.46 0.62
N MET A 91 1.73 3.76 0.33
CA MET A 91 2.86 3.38 1.17
C MET A 91 2.71 3.93 2.60
N ASN A 92 2.42 5.24 2.74
CA ASN A 92 2.22 5.86 4.06
C ASN A 92 1.01 5.28 4.80
N ALA A 93 -0.10 5.02 4.09
CA ALA A 93 -1.27 4.36 4.65
C ALA A 93 -0.93 2.98 5.21
N SER A 94 -0.03 2.28 4.56
CA SER A 94 0.38 0.92 4.95
C SER A 94 1.18 0.87 6.25
N GLY A 95 1.71 1.98 6.72
CA GLY A 95 2.34 2.09 8.04
C GLY A 95 1.43 1.73 9.21
N ILE A 96 0.11 1.79 9.00
CA ILE A 96 -0.90 1.43 10.01
C ILE A 96 -0.74 -0.02 10.47
N ALA A 97 -0.50 -0.96 9.57
CA ALA A 97 -0.38 -2.37 9.91
C ALA A 97 0.71 -2.59 10.99
N GLY A 98 1.86 -1.98 10.79
CA GLY A 98 2.95 -2.04 11.76
C GLY A 98 2.64 -1.33 13.07
N SER A 99 2.04 -0.14 12.99
CA SER A 99 1.69 0.67 14.16
C SER A 99 0.67 -0.03 15.07
N ILE A 100 -0.34 -0.70 14.50
CA ILE A 100 -1.31 -1.49 15.25
C ILE A 100 -0.61 -2.60 16.03
N ILE A 101 0.21 -3.39 15.36
CA ILE A 101 0.92 -4.52 15.98
C ILE A 101 1.88 -4.02 17.06
N TRP A 102 2.58 -2.92 16.78
CA TRP A 102 3.52 -2.33 17.74
C TRP A 102 2.79 -1.84 18.99
N ASN A 103 1.65 -1.13 18.84
CA ASN A 103 0.82 -0.65 19.94
C ASN A 103 0.21 -1.80 20.75
N ASP A 104 -0.33 -2.83 20.08
CA ASP A 104 -0.91 -4.00 20.73
C ASP A 104 0.13 -4.74 21.59
N ARG A 105 1.38 -4.83 21.12
CA ARG A 105 2.49 -5.41 21.90
C ARG A 105 2.82 -4.57 23.15
N ARG A 106 2.97 -3.26 22.96
CA ARG A 106 3.34 -2.34 24.03
C ARG A 106 2.30 -2.26 25.14
N ASN A 107 1.02 -2.28 24.76
CA ASN A 107 -0.10 -2.15 25.69
C ASN A 107 -0.58 -3.48 26.29
N GLY A 108 0.11 -4.59 26.02
CA GLY A 108 -0.27 -5.92 26.51
C GLY A 108 -1.53 -6.50 25.84
N MET A 109 -2.11 -5.79 24.86
CA MET A 109 -3.29 -6.26 24.12
C MET A 109 -2.98 -7.51 23.29
N PHE A 110 -1.76 -7.63 22.79
CA PHE A 110 -1.34 -8.82 22.04
C PHE A 110 -1.44 -10.10 22.87
N GLN A 111 -1.11 -10.04 24.17
CA GLN A 111 -1.27 -11.19 25.09
C GLN A 111 -2.73 -11.56 25.29
N GLN A 112 -3.60 -10.56 25.42
CA GLN A 112 -5.05 -10.77 25.55
C GLN A 112 -5.64 -11.41 24.29
N LEU A 113 -5.20 -10.98 23.11
CA LEU A 113 -5.62 -11.54 21.83
C LEU A 113 -5.22 -13.02 21.67
N LEU A 114 -4.07 -13.43 22.23
CA LEU A 114 -3.63 -14.83 22.16
C LEU A 114 -4.48 -15.79 23.04
N VAL A 115 -5.18 -15.27 24.04
CA VAL A 115 -6.12 -16.07 24.89
C VAL A 115 -7.49 -16.20 24.19
N MET A 116 -7.81 -15.31 23.25
CA MET A 116 -9.03 -15.37 22.46
C MET A 116 -8.93 -16.44 21.34
N PRO A 117 -10.05 -16.91 20.78
CA PRO A 117 -10.06 -17.93 19.73
C PRO A 117 -9.61 -17.37 18.36
N PHE A 118 -8.55 -16.57 18.35
CA PHE A 118 -7.94 -16.01 17.13
C PHE A 118 -6.60 -16.65 16.83
N SER A 119 -6.38 -17.02 15.57
CA SER A 119 -5.06 -17.46 15.13
C SER A 119 -4.15 -16.25 14.83
N ARG A 120 -2.83 -16.43 15.00
CA ARG A 120 -1.84 -15.40 14.65
C ARG A 120 -1.91 -14.98 13.19
N ILE A 121 -2.28 -15.91 12.31
CA ILE A 121 -2.45 -15.63 10.87
C ILE A 121 -3.68 -14.76 10.63
N GLN A 122 -4.80 -15.03 11.32
CA GLN A 122 -6.01 -14.19 11.25
C GLN A 122 -5.73 -12.75 11.69
N TYR A 123 -4.88 -12.57 12.71
CA TYR A 123 -4.45 -11.27 13.18
C TYR A 123 -3.65 -10.51 12.12
N VAL A 124 -2.70 -11.17 11.43
CA VAL A 124 -1.94 -10.55 10.33
C VAL A 124 -2.87 -10.21 9.16
N ILE A 125 -3.73 -11.15 8.74
CA ILE A 125 -4.67 -10.94 7.63
C ILE A 125 -5.62 -9.77 7.93
N SER A 126 -6.20 -9.71 9.14
CA SER A 126 -7.10 -8.63 9.52
C SER A 126 -6.41 -7.26 9.51
N SER A 127 -5.14 -7.21 9.93
CA SER A 127 -4.32 -5.99 9.89
C SER A 127 -4.06 -5.55 8.45
N LEU A 128 -3.74 -6.50 7.54
CA LEU A 128 -3.52 -6.20 6.13
C LEU A 128 -4.81 -5.81 5.40
N VAL A 129 -5.94 -6.47 5.69
CA VAL A 129 -7.23 -6.09 5.11
C VAL A 129 -7.62 -4.67 5.53
N ALA A 130 -7.47 -4.31 6.80
CA ALA A 130 -7.69 -2.94 7.26
C ALA A 130 -6.77 -1.95 6.53
N THR A 131 -5.51 -2.31 6.34
CA THR A 131 -4.52 -1.50 5.61
C THR A 131 -4.90 -1.31 4.14
N ILE A 132 -5.37 -2.37 3.46
CA ILE A 132 -5.84 -2.30 2.07
C ILE A 132 -7.03 -1.34 1.97
N LEU A 133 -8.02 -1.46 2.87
CA LEU A 133 -9.19 -0.58 2.88
C LEU A 133 -8.79 0.89 3.07
N VAL A 134 -7.89 1.16 4.00
CA VAL A 134 -7.37 2.51 4.22
C VAL A 134 -6.51 2.98 3.05
N GLY A 135 -5.73 2.10 2.44
CA GLY A 135 -4.95 2.37 1.22
C GLY A 135 -5.84 2.76 0.04
N LEU A 136 -6.91 2.00 -0.20
CA LEU A 136 -7.91 2.30 -1.23
C LEU A 136 -8.63 3.63 -0.99
N ALA A 137 -9.06 3.88 0.25
CA ALA A 137 -9.66 5.16 0.62
C ALA A 137 -8.68 6.33 0.41
N SER A 138 -7.42 6.14 0.78
CA SER A 138 -6.37 7.15 0.59
C SER A 138 -6.08 7.40 -0.90
N ALA A 139 -6.02 6.35 -1.72
CA ALA A 139 -5.83 6.46 -3.16
C ALA A 139 -7.00 7.22 -3.81
N ALA A 140 -8.24 6.88 -3.44
CA ALA A 140 -9.43 7.58 -3.93
C ALA A 140 -9.42 9.08 -3.55
N LEU A 141 -9.02 9.42 -2.33
CA LEU A 141 -8.89 10.81 -1.89
C LEU A 141 -7.83 11.57 -2.72
N VAL A 142 -6.68 10.97 -2.98
CA VAL A 142 -5.62 11.61 -3.80
C VAL A 142 -6.07 11.77 -5.25
N ILE A 143 -6.78 10.80 -5.81
CA ILE A 143 -7.38 10.93 -7.15
C ILE A 143 -8.35 12.12 -7.17
N LEU A 144 -9.26 12.22 -6.19
CA LEU A 144 -10.22 13.33 -6.10
C LEU A 144 -9.53 14.69 -5.99
N ILE A 145 -8.49 14.80 -5.16
CA ILE A 145 -7.70 16.03 -5.00
C ILE A 145 -6.93 16.35 -6.28
N GLY A 146 -6.38 15.35 -6.94
CA GLY A 146 -5.58 15.49 -8.16
C GLY A 146 -6.38 15.70 -9.44
N LEU A 147 -7.70 15.42 -9.44
CA LEU A 147 -8.55 15.58 -10.61
C LEU A 147 -8.40 16.94 -11.32
N PRO A 148 -8.43 18.09 -10.62
CA PRO A 148 -8.26 19.39 -11.29
C PRO A 148 -6.89 19.53 -11.97
N ALA A 149 -5.86 18.92 -11.41
CA ALA A 149 -4.50 18.98 -11.94
C ALA A 149 -4.28 18.03 -13.12
N MET A 150 -4.99 16.89 -13.15
CA MET A 150 -4.87 15.85 -14.17
C MET A 150 -5.95 15.91 -15.24
N PHE A 151 -6.87 16.87 -15.19
CA PHE A 151 -8.10 16.87 -15.98
C PHE A 151 -7.87 16.78 -17.50
N GLN A 152 -6.77 17.33 -18.00
CA GLN A 152 -6.41 17.30 -19.42
C GLN A 152 -5.75 15.99 -19.86
N ASP A 153 -5.06 15.32 -18.93
CA ASP A 153 -4.20 14.16 -19.21
C ASP A 153 -4.87 12.83 -18.81
N ILE A 154 -5.90 12.88 -17.95
CA ILE A 154 -6.54 11.69 -17.40
C ILE A 154 -7.39 10.97 -18.44
N SER A 155 -7.20 9.68 -18.57
CA SER A 155 -7.99 8.81 -19.45
C SER A 155 -8.36 7.52 -18.70
N LEU A 156 -9.47 7.57 -17.94
CA LEU A 156 -9.92 6.43 -17.16
C LEU A 156 -10.79 5.50 -17.98
N THR A 157 -10.33 4.27 -18.16
CA THR A 157 -11.10 3.16 -18.70
C THR A 157 -11.36 2.14 -17.59
N MET A 158 -12.46 1.39 -17.62
CA MET A 158 -12.70 0.34 -16.61
C MET A 158 -11.57 -0.69 -16.54
N GLY A 159 -10.96 -1.02 -17.68
CA GLY A 159 -9.79 -1.88 -17.75
C GLY A 159 -8.59 -1.28 -17.02
N SER A 160 -8.27 -0.01 -17.29
CA SER A 160 -7.11 0.67 -16.71
C SER A 160 -7.27 0.93 -15.21
N LEU A 161 -8.47 1.18 -14.71
CA LEU A 161 -8.76 1.28 -13.28
C LEU A 161 -8.45 -0.02 -12.52
N SER A 162 -8.60 -1.19 -13.16
CA SER A 162 -8.26 -2.46 -12.54
C SER A 162 -6.76 -2.58 -12.23
N TYR A 163 -5.89 -2.01 -13.05
CA TYR A 163 -4.45 -1.94 -12.81
C TYR A 163 -4.11 -1.05 -11.62
N THR A 164 -4.72 0.13 -11.55
CA THR A 164 -4.58 1.02 -10.38
C THR A 164 -5.04 0.34 -9.09
N PHE A 165 -6.19 -0.34 -9.13
CA PHE A 165 -6.71 -1.09 -7.99
C PHE A 165 -5.73 -2.20 -7.58
N CYS A 166 -5.22 -2.97 -8.54
CA CYS A 166 -4.24 -4.04 -8.30
C CYS A 166 -2.96 -3.49 -7.65
N ALA A 167 -2.42 -2.37 -8.16
CA ALA A 167 -1.24 -1.71 -7.63
C ALA A 167 -1.46 -1.26 -6.17
N VAL A 168 -2.61 -0.67 -5.86
CA VAL A 168 -2.95 -0.23 -4.49
C VAL A 168 -3.05 -1.43 -3.54
N VAL A 169 -3.70 -2.52 -3.95
CA VAL A 169 -3.85 -3.73 -3.13
C VAL A 169 -2.49 -4.38 -2.88
N LEU A 170 -1.72 -4.64 -3.92
CA LEU A 170 -0.40 -5.28 -3.82
C LEU A 170 0.59 -4.41 -3.04
N GLY A 171 0.61 -3.10 -3.31
CA GLY A 171 1.41 -2.14 -2.57
C GLY A 171 1.07 -2.11 -1.08
N SER A 172 -0.23 -2.12 -0.74
CA SER A 172 -0.70 -2.19 0.65
C SER A 172 -0.28 -3.48 1.33
N ILE A 173 -0.31 -4.63 0.63
CA ILE A 173 0.16 -5.91 1.16
C ILE A 173 1.67 -5.87 1.40
N PHE A 174 2.44 -5.37 0.44
CA PHE A 174 3.90 -5.29 0.58
C PHE A 174 4.30 -4.40 1.75
N PHE A 175 3.93 -3.11 1.71
CA PHE A 175 4.33 -2.14 2.73
C PHE A 175 3.71 -2.43 4.08
N GLY A 176 2.47 -2.93 4.13
CA GLY A 176 1.85 -3.40 5.37
C GLY A 176 2.61 -4.57 6.00
N SER A 177 2.96 -5.58 5.21
CA SER A 177 3.78 -6.70 5.67
C SER A 177 5.18 -6.26 6.12
N PHE A 178 5.80 -5.34 5.38
CA PHE A 178 7.10 -4.78 5.71
C PHE A 178 7.09 -4.05 7.06
N THR A 179 6.08 -3.21 7.32
CA THR A 179 5.94 -2.50 8.61
C THR A 179 5.60 -3.46 9.76
N ILE A 180 4.85 -4.54 9.50
CA ILE A 180 4.65 -5.62 10.47
C ILE A 180 5.99 -6.25 10.87
N ILE A 181 6.85 -6.59 9.90
CA ILE A 181 8.18 -7.17 10.17
C ILE A 181 9.01 -6.21 11.04
N LEU A 182 9.02 -4.93 10.73
CA LEU A 182 9.71 -3.91 11.52
C LEU A 182 9.19 -3.88 12.96
N SER A 183 7.87 -3.87 13.12
CA SER A 183 7.20 -3.80 14.43
C SER A 183 7.47 -5.01 15.32
N THR A 184 7.79 -6.17 14.73
CA THR A 184 8.18 -7.35 15.54
C THR A 184 9.60 -7.26 16.10
N LYS A 185 10.48 -6.48 15.47
CA LYS A 185 11.90 -6.40 15.82
C LYS A 185 12.25 -5.19 16.69
N ILE A 186 11.54 -4.09 16.52
CA ILE A 186 11.85 -2.82 17.20
C ILE A 186 11.20 -2.79 18.59
N LYS A 187 11.95 -2.31 19.59
CA LYS A 187 11.54 -2.33 21.00
C LYS A 187 11.02 -0.98 21.51
N THR A 188 11.50 0.14 20.97
CA THR A 188 11.14 1.48 21.46
C THR A 188 10.28 2.23 20.44
N SER A 189 9.40 3.13 20.93
CA SER A 189 8.49 3.95 20.10
C SER A 189 9.27 4.88 19.19
N GLU A 190 10.28 5.53 19.75
CA GLU A 190 11.11 6.47 19.00
C GLU A 190 11.83 5.76 17.84
N ALA A 191 12.47 4.62 18.12
CA ALA A 191 13.14 3.85 17.07
C ALA A 191 12.15 3.35 16.01
N HIS A 192 10.94 2.93 16.39
CA HIS A 192 9.90 2.51 15.43
C HIS A 192 9.53 3.66 14.49
N ASN A 193 9.24 4.84 15.04
CA ASN A 193 8.85 6.00 14.25
C ASN A 193 9.99 6.51 13.36
N VAL A 194 11.20 6.63 13.90
CA VAL A 194 12.37 7.11 13.14
C VAL A 194 12.71 6.15 12.00
N ILE A 195 12.80 4.84 12.28
CA ILE A 195 13.16 3.85 11.27
C ILE A 195 12.06 3.78 10.19
N ASN A 196 10.78 3.75 10.58
CA ASN A 196 9.68 3.70 9.63
C ASN A 196 9.66 4.93 8.71
N THR A 197 9.79 6.12 9.28
CA THR A 197 9.81 7.38 8.52
C THR A 197 11.04 7.45 7.61
N SER A 198 12.22 7.08 8.11
CA SER A 198 13.46 7.09 7.32
C SER A 198 13.40 6.13 6.14
N LEU A 199 12.88 4.92 6.35
CA LEU A 199 12.73 3.92 5.28
C LEU A 199 11.67 4.35 4.25
N PHE A 200 10.56 4.92 4.69
CA PHE A 200 9.56 5.43 3.77
C PHE A 200 10.09 6.59 2.93
N LEU A 201 10.85 7.48 3.54
CA LEU A 201 11.51 8.56 2.82
C LEU A 201 12.53 8.03 1.80
N PHE A 202 13.31 7.02 2.21
CA PHE A 202 14.25 6.35 1.30
C PHE A 202 13.52 5.72 0.10
N PHE A 203 12.47 4.93 0.34
CA PHE A 203 11.67 4.35 -0.73
C PHE A 203 11.07 5.43 -1.64
N ALA A 204 10.58 6.53 -1.09
CA ALA A 204 9.99 7.62 -1.85
C ALA A 204 11.01 8.30 -2.79
N PHE A 205 12.20 8.62 -2.28
CA PHE A 205 13.24 9.29 -3.08
C PHE A 205 13.94 8.37 -4.06
N VAL A 206 14.02 7.09 -3.81
CA VAL A 206 14.60 6.11 -4.75
C VAL A 206 13.59 5.63 -5.80
N SER A 207 12.32 5.97 -5.65
CA SER A 207 11.25 5.56 -6.59
C SER A 207 11.03 6.57 -7.71
N SER A 208 10.18 6.19 -8.65
CA SER A 208 9.66 7.07 -9.71
C SER A 208 8.55 8.03 -9.25
N ALA A 209 8.27 8.15 -7.93
CA ALA A 209 7.13 8.92 -7.43
C ALA A 209 7.23 10.42 -7.74
N PHE A 210 8.40 11.02 -7.58
CA PHE A 210 8.61 12.46 -7.69
C PHE A 210 9.30 12.89 -8.98
N TYR A 211 10.02 12.00 -9.66
CA TYR A 211 10.75 12.29 -10.89
C TYR A 211 10.78 11.08 -11.82
N PRO A 212 10.86 11.31 -13.14
CA PRO A 212 11.00 10.22 -14.08
C PRO A 212 12.35 9.53 -13.90
N THR A 213 12.34 8.19 -13.96
CA THR A 213 13.57 7.40 -13.84
C THR A 213 14.47 7.52 -15.08
N GLN A 214 13.91 7.98 -16.19
CA GLN A 214 14.63 8.24 -17.45
C GLN A 214 15.57 9.45 -17.27
N GLY A 215 16.85 9.24 -17.52
CA GLY A 215 17.88 10.29 -17.38
C GLY A 215 18.50 10.41 -15.99
N LEU A 216 18.17 9.52 -15.06
CA LEU A 216 18.88 9.42 -13.79
C LEU A 216 20.28 8.81 -13.96
N PRO A 217 21.23 9.14 -13.04
CA PRO A 217 22.48 8.40 -12.95
C PRO A 217 22.23 6.88 -12.84
N GLU A 218 23.07 6.08 -13.47
CA GLU A 218 22.89 4.62 -13.57
C GLU A 218 22.69 3.96 -12.20
N SER A 219 23.40 4.40 -11.17
CA SER A 219 23.27 3.89 -9.80
C SER A 219 21.87 4.10 -9.20
N LEU A 220 21.24 5.25 -9.45
CA LEU A 220 19.87 5.53 -8.99
C LEU A 220 18.84 4.77 -9.82
N SER A 221 19.05 4.64 -11.10
CA SER A 221 18.21 3.85 -11.98
C SER A 221 18.19 2.37 -11.54
N ILE A 222 19.34 1.78 -11.29
CA ILE A 222 19.44 0.41 -10.77
C ILE A 222 18.75 0.29 -9.42
N ALA A 223 18.95 1.23 -8.50
CA ALA A 223 18.30 1.20 -7.18
C ALA A 223 16.77 1.27 -7.27
N SER A 224 16.23 2.01 -8.26
CA SER A 224 14.78 2.12 -8.46
C SER A 224 14.14 0.79 -8.89
N TYR A 225 14.84 -0.08 -9.61
CA TYR A 225 14.35 -1.42 -9.98
C TYR A 225 14.21 -2.37 -8.78
N PHE A 226 14.97 -2.16 -7.71
CA PHE A 226 14.82 -2.93 -6.47
C PHE A 226 13.80 -2.32 -5.50
N ASN A 227 13.20 -1.20 -5.86
CA ASN A 227 12.25 -0.48 -5.03
C ASN A 227 10.80 -0.86 -5.38
N PRO A 228 10.06 -1.54 -4.48
CA PRO A 228 8.68 -1.91 -4.75
C PRO A 228 7.74 -0.73 -4.98
N LEU A 229 8.05 0.45 -4.42
CA LEU A 229 7.26 1.65 -4.64
C LEU A 229 7.29 2.10 -6.10
N THR A 230 8.40 1.88 -6.80
CA THR A 230 8.52 2.19 -8.22
C THR A 230 7.44 1.47 -9.04
N TYR A 231 7.26 0.18 -8.80
CA TYR A 231 6.23 -0.62 -9.48
C TYR A 231 4.81 -0.17 -9.12
N VAL A 232 4.55 0.11 -7.83
CA VAL A 232 3.24 0.64 -7.41
C VAL A 232 2.92 1.93 -8.14
N VAL A 233 3.89 2.85 -8.23
CA VAL A 233 3.71 4.16 -8.86
C VAL A 233 3.56 4.03 -10.37
N ASN A 234 4.38 3.22 -11.04
CA ASN A 234 4.32 3.03 -12.48
C ASN A 234 2.99 2.43 -12.90
N ILE A 235 2.59 1.29 -12.31
CA ILE A 235 1.30 0.64 -12.62
C ILE A 235 0.12 1.58 -12.35
N THR A 236 0.17 2.34 -11.25
CA THR A 236 -0.87 3.34 -10.94
C THR A 236 -0.93 4.43 -12.01
N ARG A 237 0.23 4.91 -12.47
CA ARG A 237 0.34 5.96 -13.49
C ARG A 237 -0.18 5.46 -14.84
N GLU A 238 0.26 4.30 -15.26
CA GLU A 238 -0.19 3.66 -16.51
C GLU A 238 -1.69 3.37 -16.46
N GLY A 239 -2.21 2.94 -15.30
CA GLY A 239 -3.64 2.76 -15.08
C GLY A 239 -4.44 4.05 -15.15
N ILE A 240 -3.97 5.17 -14.63
CA ILE A 240 -4.69 6.46 -14.64
C ILE A 240 -4.69 7.09 -16.04
N PHE A 241 -3.59 6.97 -16.76
CA PHE A 241 -3.46 7.54 -18.11
C PHE A 241 -3.78 6.55 -19.23
N SER A 242 -4.29 5.36 -18.90
CA SER A 242 -4.63 4.28 -19.85
C SER A 242 -3.48 3.90 -20.82
N GLN A 243 -2.24 3.97 -20.34
CA GLN A 243 -1.02 3.60 -21.08
C GLN A 243 -0.52 2.22 -20.69
N VAL A 244 -1.45 1.28 -20.50
CA VAL A 244 -1.14 -0.10 -20.11
C VAL A 244 -0.54 -0.85 -21.30
N ASP A 245 0.63 -1.43 -21.11
CA ASP A 245 1.35 -2.22 -22.11
C ASP A 245 1.76 -3.60 -21.56
N GLU A 246 2.56 -4.35 -22.33
CA GLU A 246 3.06 -5.66 -21.89
C GLU A 246 4.01 -5.54 -20.69
N PHE A 247 4.75 -4.44 -20.56
CA PHE A 247 5.65 -4.20 -19.43
C PHE A 247 4.90 -4.01 -18.13
N THR A 248 3.71 -3.41 -18.16
CA THR A 248 2.83 -3.28 -17.00
C THR A 248 2.51 -4.64 -16.37
N ASN A 249 2.27 -5.66 -17.18
CA ASN A 249 2.01 -7.01 -16.68
C ASN A 249 3.25 -7.64 -16.01
N ILE A 250 4.45 -7.34 -16.53
CA ILE A 250 5.72 -7.78 -15.91
C ILE A 250 5.90 -7.07 -14.57
N GLU A 251 5.64 -5.77 -14.49
CA GLU A 251 5.70 -4.99 -13.24
C GLU A 251 4.73 -5.53 -12.18
N ILE A 252 3.50 -5.88 -12.56
CA ILE A 252 2.54 -6.53 -11.66
C ILE A 252 3.09 -7.86 -11.15
N PHE A 253 3.66 -8.69 -12.02
CA PHE A 253 4.23 -9.97 -11.62
C PHE A 253 5.37 -9.80 -10.60
N ILE A 254 6.26 -8.84 -10.84
CA ILE A 254 7.35 -8.49 -9.90
C ILE A 254 6.75 -8.01 -8.56
N LEU A 255 5.73 -7.16 -8.59
CA LEU A 255 5.08 -6.66 -7.38
C LEU A 255 4.36 -7.78 -6.61
N ILE A 256 3.78 -8.77 -7.29
CA ILE A 256 3.21 -9.98 -6.66
C ILE A 256 4.30 -10.76 -5.92
N LEU A 257 5.48 -10.94 -6.53
CA LEU A 257 6.61 -11.62 -5.89
C LEU A 257 7.08 -10.90 -4.64
N PHE A 258 7.25 -9.57 -4.71
CA PHE A 258 7.59 -8.75 -3.55
C PHE A 258 6.53 -8.84 -2.44
N SER A 259 5.25 -8.71 -2.79
CA SER A 259 4.14 -8.72 -1.83
C SER A 259 3.99 -10.08 -1.16
N SER A 260 4.09 -11.17 -1.94
CA SER A 260 4.00 -12.54 -1.44
C SER A 260 5.16 -12.89 -0.51
N SER A 261 6.39 -12.51 -0.89
CA SER A 261 7.57 -12.74 -0.06
C SER A 261 7.50 -11.98 1.27
N ALA A 262 7.10 -10.70 1.24
CA ALA A 262 6.92 -9.89 2.43
C ALA A 262 5.82 -10.46 3.35
N PHE A 263 4.69 -10.90 2.78
CA PHE A 263 3.60 -11.53 3.53
C PHE A 263 4.04 -12.80 4.25
N ILE A 264 4.78 -13.69 3.56
CA ILE A 264 5.31 -14.92 4.15
C ILE A 264 6.28 -14.60 5.30
N ILE A 265 7.15 -13.61 5.12
CA ILE A 265 8.10 -13.21 6.17
C ILE A 265 7.36 -12.59 7.35
N ALA A 266 6.35 -11.75 7.12
CA ALA A 266 5.54 -11.12 8.16
C ALA A 266 4.80 -12.17 9.01
N THR A 267 4.15 -13.13 8.37
CA THR A 267 3.44 -14.22 9.07
C THR A 267 4.39 -15.07 9.90
N ARG A 268 5.57 -15.42 9.37
CA ARG A 268 6.61 -16.14 10.10
C ARG A 268 7.18 -15.33 11.27
N SER A 269 7.33 -14.02 11.10
CA SER A 269 7.83 -13.12 12.13
C SER A 269 6.87 -13.06 13.33
N ILE A 270 5.58 -12.93 13.08
CA ILE A 270 4.53 -12.96 14.13
C ILE A 270 4.42 -14.36 14.75
N ALA A 271 4.56 -15.44 13.96
CA ALA A 271 4.49 -16.80 14.48
C ALA A 271 5.63 -17.11 15.48
N LYS A 272 6.81 -16.57 15.27
CA LYS A 272 8.00 -16.73 16.13
C LYS A 272 8.05 -15.76 17.30
N MET A 273 7.11 -14.84 17.41
CA MET A 273 7.10 -13.87 18.50
C MET A 273 6.73 -14.55 19.81
N HIS A 274 7.70 -14.64 20.73
CA HIS A 274 7.48 -15.07 22.11
C HIS A 274 6.93 -13.89 22.91
N VAL A 275 5.94 -14.17 23.75
CA VAL A 275 5.30 -13.22 24.65
C VAL A 275 6.18 -13.08 25.91
#